data_59af1a4bd46a3351ef919215629f1133
#
_entry.id   59af1a4bd46a3351ef919215629f1133
#
_cell.length_a   1.000
_cell.length_b   1.000
_cell.length_c   1.000
_cell.angle_alpha   90.00
_cell.angle_beta   90.00
_cell.angle_gamma   90.00
#
_symmetry.space_group_name_H-M   'P 1'
#
loop_
_entity.id
_entity.type
_entity.pdbx_description
1 polymer ?
#
loop_
_entity_poly.entity_id
_entity_poly.type
_entity_poly.pdbx_seq_one_letter_code
_entity_poly.pdbx_strand_id
1 'polypeptide(L)'
;AKTFTTNIVPFNRNTVKKWRLKEEWFFDKQRSVMDVRIIGIAPLQEDRDEVNGDLLGTFSPLFWVHFPEARKILINAEVFNLVKNDAERRTYDDIFWKRMFSSTIVKESNVMDRKVNEYMVGLDALLQAESIKAEIFNIEHDLWEY
;
A
#
# COMPACT_ATOMS: atom_id res chain seq x y z
N ALA A 1 -42.40 15.58 -9.52
CA ALA A 1 -41.66 14.32 -9.32
C ALA A 1 -40.20 14.56 -9.62
N LYS A 2 -39.31 14.27 -8.68
CA LYS A 2 -37.85 14.31 -8.94
C LYS A 2 -37.50 13.03 -9.70
N THR A 3 -37.06 13.19 -10.94
CA THR A 3 -36.55 12.08 -11.74
C THR A 3 -35.07 11.88 -11.39
N PHE A 4 -34.71 10.74 -10.85
CA PHE A 4 -33.32 10.38 -10.60
C PHE A 4 -32.81 9.65 -11.85
N THR A 5 -31.78 10.19 -12.47
CA THR A 5 -31.09 9.51 -13.58
C THR A 5 -29.85 8.86 -13.00
N THR A 6 -29.78 7.55 -13.08
CA THR A 6 -28.59 6.80 -12.65
C THR A 6 -27.62 6.69 -13.83
N ASN A 7 -26.48 7.37 -13.76
CA ASN A 7 -25.41 7.20 -14.73
C ASN A 7 -24.49 6.08 -14.23
N ILE A 8 -24.44 4.98 -14.97
CA ILE A 8 -23.46 3.91 -14.71
C ILE A 8 -22.18 4.25 -15.44
N VAL A 9 -21.16 4.67 -14.70
CA VAL A 9 -19.82 4.90 -15.25
C VAL A 9 -19.03 3.59 -15.11
N PRO A 10 -18.62 2.96 -16.21
CA PRO A 10 -17.84 1.73 -16.13
C PRO A 10 -16.46 2.00 -15.51
N PHE A 11 -16.01 1.08 -14.65
CA PHE A 11 -14.69 1.16 -14.03
C PHE A 11 -13.59 0.99 -15.07
N ASN A 12 -12.71 1.99 -15.18
CA ASN A 12 -11.56 1.93 -16.08
C ASN A 12 -10.31 1.47 -15.31
N ARG A 13 -9.87 0.24 -15.57
CA ARG A 13 -8.69 -0.36 -14.92
C ARG A 13 -7.40 0.44 -15.16
N ASN A 14 -7.30 1.15 -16.28
CA ASN A 14 -6.11 1.91 -16.64
C ASN A 14 -5.91 3.16 -15.78
N THR A 15 -6.90 3.56 -14.98
CA THR A 15 -6.78 4.69 -14.04
C THR A 15 -6.06 4.30 -12.75
N VAL A 16 -5.94 3.00 -12.46
CA VAL A 16 -5.23 2.50 -11.29
C VAL A 16 -3.74 2.40 -11.60
N LYS A 17 -2.94 3.24 -10.97
CA LYS A 17 -1.48 3.28 -11.17
C LYS A 17 -0.69 3.00 -9.90
N LYS A 18 -1.33 3.08 -8.75
CA LYS A 18 -0.72 2.91 -7.43
C LYS A 18 -1.61 2.06 -6.55
N TRP A 19 -0.99 1.47 -5.54
CA TRP A 19 -1.67 0.65 -4.54
C TRP A 19 -1.33 1.16 -3.16
N ARG A 20 -2.26 1.01 -2.23
CA ARG A 20 -2.04 1.28 -0.81
C ARG A 20 -2.16 -0.03 -0.06
N LEU A 21 -1.21 -0.29 0.82
CA LEU A 21 -1.21 -1.45 1.69
C LEU A 21 -1.50 -1.00 3.12
N LYS A 22 -2.31 -1.78 3.82
CA LYS A 22 -2.44 -1.70 5.27
C LYS A 22 -1.69 -2.88 5.85
N GLU A 23 -0.71 -2.58 6.69
CA GLU A 23 0.19 -3.57 7.27
C GLU A 23 0.13 -3.51 8.79
N GLU A 24 0.35 -4.64 9.41
CA GLU A 24 0.56 -4.78 10.84
C GLU A 24 1.97 -5.27 11.08
N TRP A 25 2.75 -4.50 11.83
CA TRP A 25 4.09 -4.85 12.25
C TRP A 25 4.01 -5.38 13.67
N PHE A 26 4.59 -6.56 13.91
CA PHE A 26 4.56 -7.21 15.21
C PHE A 26 5.88 -7.92 15.49
N PHE A 27 6.16 -8.11 16.79
CA PHE A 27 7.31 -8.85 17.22
C PHE A 27 6.96 -10.32 17.43
N ASP A 28 7.62 -11.21 16.69
CA ASP A 28 7.51 -12.65 16.88
C ASP A 28 8.48 -13.12 17.98
N LYS A 29 7.93 -13.42 19.14
CA LYS A 29 8.73 -13.83 20.32
C LYS A 29 9.43 -15.18 20.12
N GLN A 30 8.89 -16.07 19.32
CA GLN A 30 9.47 -17.41 19.09
C GLN A 30 10.72 -17.31 18.23
N ARG A 31 10.70 -16.47 17.20
CA ARG A 31 11.82 -16.26 16.28
C ARG A 31 12.68 -15.05 16.67
N SER A 32 12.26 -14.28 17.67
CA SER A 32 12.91 -13.02 18.10
C SER A 32 13.16 -12.03 16.96
N VAL A 33 12.20 -11.89 16.06
CA VAL A 33 12.26 -10.98 14.91
C VAL A 33 11.01 -10.13 14.80
N MET A 34 11.16 -8.95 14.20
CA MET A 34 10.01 -8.17 13.71
C MET A 34 9.48 -8.82 12.45
N ASP A 35 8.18 -9.00 12.39
CA ASP A 35 7.49 -9.52 11.23
C ASP A 35 6.41 -8.55 10.77
N VAL A 36 5.99 -8.66 9.54
CA VAL A 36 4.98 -7.81 8.94
C VAL A 36 3.90 -8.64 8.27
N ARG A 37 2.66 -8.24 8.48
CA ARG A 37 1.50 -8.87 7.85
C ARG A 37 0.73 -7.82 7.07
N ILE A 38 0.46 -8.11 5.81
CA ILE A 38 -0.45 -7.30 5.01
C ILE A 38 -1.88 -7.69 5.36
N ILE A 39 -2.65 -6.73 5.84
CA ILE A 39 -4.06 -6.90 6.23
C ILE A 39 -4.98 -6.54 5.09
N GLY A 40 -4.67 -5.44 4.41
CA GLY A 40 -5.51 -4.91 3.36
C GLY A 40 -4.73 -4.34 2.20
N ILE A 41 -5.37 -4.33 1.04
CA ILE A 41 -4.86 -3.75 -0.19
C ILE A 41 -5.95 -2.91 -0.84
N ALA A 42 -5.59 -1.74 -1.35
CA ALA A 42 -6.52 -0.85 -2.03
C ALA A 42 -5.91 -0.30 -3.32
N PRO A 43 -6.62 -0.38 -4.46
CA PRO A 43 -6.24 0.35 -5.64
C PRO A 43 -6.47 1.84 -5.43
N LEU A 44 -5.53 2.66 -5.90
CA LEU A 44 -5.63 4.11 -5.83
C LEU A 44 -5.98 4.67 -7.20
N GLN A 45 -6.91 5.61 -7.19
CA GLN A 45 -7.24 6.42 -8.34
C GLN A 45 -6.78 7.85 -8.10
N GLU A 46 -6.28 8.50 -9.15
CA GLU A 46 -5.95 9.91 -9.09
C GLU A 46 -7.21 10.75 -9.01
N ASP A 47 -7.22 11.67 -8.04
CA ASP A 47 -8.36 12.54 -7.80
C ASP A 47 -8.47 13.57 -8.93
N ARG A 48 -9.70 13.95 -9.24
CA ARG A 48 -10.02 14.95 -10.25
C ARG A 48 -10.77 16.11 -9.61
N ASP A 49 -10.50 17.28 -10.12
CA ASP A 49 -11.28 18.47 -9.80
C ASP A 49 -12.72 18.29 -10.30
N GLU A 50 -13.68 18.56 -9.42
CA GLU A 50 -15.11 18.38 -9.72
C GLU A 50 -15.65 19.38 -10.75
N VAL A 51 -14.97 20.52 -10.91
CA VAL A 51 -15.42 21.62 -11.77
C VAL A 51 -14.88 21.48 -13.18
N ASN A 52 -13.57 21.29 -13.33
CA ASN A 52 -12.90 21.26 -14.63
C ASN A 52 -12.43 19.86 -15.06
N GLY A 53 -12.48 18.88 -14.16
CA GLY A 53 -12.06 17.49 -14.42
C GLY A 53 -10.55 17.29 -14.48
N ASP A 54 -9.76 18.29 -14.13
CA ASP A 54 -8.31 18.22 -14.13
C ASP A 54 -7.79 17.27 -13.05
N LEU A 55 -6.64 16.63 -13.31
CA LEU A 55 -5.98 15.76 -12.36
C LEU A 55 -5.32 16.58 -11.25
N LEU A 56 -5.60 16.24 -10.00
CA LEU A 56 -5.10 16.97 -8.83
C LEU A 56 -3.74 16.49 -8.32
N GLY A 57 -3.21 15.37 -8.84
CA GLY A 57 -1.96 14.78 -8.36
C GLY A 57 -2.07 14.07 -7.00
N THR A 58 -3.25 14.09 -6.38
CA THR A 58 -3.57 13.33 -5.18
C THR A 58 -4.23 12.01 -5.53
N PHE A 59 -4.13 11.02 -4.63
CA PHE A 59 -4.62 9.67 -4.88
C PHE A 59 -5.50 9.21 -3.72
N SER A 60 -6.69 8.74 -4.05
CA SER A 60 -7.64 8.18 -3.08
C SER A 60 -7.90 6.70 -3.34
N PRO A 61 -8.06 5.90 -2.27
CA PRO A 61 -8.42 4.50 -2.42
C PRO A 61 -9.85 4.37 -2.94
N LEU A 62 -10.04 3.53 -3.96
CA LEU A 62 -11.36 3.23 -4.51
C LEU A 62 -12.17 2.32 -3.56
N PHE A 63 -11.50 1.30 -3.07
CA PHE A 63 -12.06 0.34 -2.11
C PHE A 63 -10.92 -0.42 -1.43
N TRP A 64 -11.20 -1.01 -0.28
CA TRP A 64 -10.28 -1.88 0.42
C TRP A 64 -10.69 -3.35 0.26
N VAL A 65 -9.70 -4.19 0.02
CA VAL A 65 -9.86 -5.63 -0.03
C VAL A 65 -9.07 -6.25 1.12
N HIS A 66 -9.67 -7.19 1.83
CA HIS A 66 -8.98 -7.98 2.84
C HIS A 66 -7.92 -8.86 2.16
N PHE A 67 -6.65 -8.64 2.49
CA PHE A 67 -5.54 -9.24 1.75
C PHE A 67 -5.55 -10.77 1.77
N PRO A 68 -5.83 -11.47 2.88
CA PRO A 68 -5.93 -12.93 2.91
C PRO A 68 -6.97 -13.50 1.93
N GLU A 69 -8.05 -12.77 1.67
CA GLU A 69 -9.04 -13.14 0.65
C GLU A 69 -8.52 -12.90 -0.76
N ALA A 70 -7.82 -11.79 -0.98
CA ALA A 70 -7.21 -11.46 -2.26
C ALA A 70 -6.14 -12.47 -2.68
N ARG A 71 -5.42 -13.08 -1.73
CA ARG A 71 -4.37 -14.08 -2.00
C ARG A 71 -4.85 -15.24 -2.85
N LYS A 72 -6.09 -15.67 -2.68
CA LYS A 72 -6.70 -16.76 -3.48
C LYS A 72 -6.66 -16.46 -4.99
N ILE A 73 -6.74 -15.19 -5.36
CA ILE A 73 -6.66 -14.72 -6.74
C ILE A 73 -5.20 -14.46 -7.13
N LEU A 74 -4.44 -13.81 -6.25
CA LEU A 74 -3.06 -13.38 -6.51
C LEU A 74 -2.11 -14.56 -6.74
N ILE A 75 -2.36 -15.71 -6.12
CA ILE A 75 -1.59 -16.95 -6.31
C ILE A 75 -1.70 -17.46 -7.76
N ASN A 76 -2.83 -17.26 -8.39
CA ASN A 76 -3.09 -17.72 -9.76
C ASN A 76 -2.76 -16.67 -10.84
N ALA A 77 -2.44 -15.45 -10.44
CA ALA A 77 -2.13 -14.36 -11.36
C ALA A 77 -0.62 -14.24 -11.55
N GLU A 78 -0.13 -14.57 -12.73
CA GLU A 78 1.30 -14.47 -13.06
C GLU A 78 1.71 -13.02 -13.28
N VAL A 79 2.92 -12.69 -12.83
CA VAL A 79 3.55 -11.39 -13.03
C VAL A 79 4.51 -11.49 -14.20
N PHE A 80 4.47 -10.48 -15.07
CA PHE A 80 5.44 -10.35 -16.13
C PHE A 80 6.84 -10.10 -15.54
N ASN A 81 7.80 -10.97 -15.84
CA ASN A 81 9.15 -10.86 -15.31
C ASN A 81 9.92 -9.74 -16.04
N LEU A 82 10.21 -8.65 -15.33
CA LEU A 82 11.01 -7.53 -15.82
C LEU A 82 12.52 -7.82 -15.84
N VAL A 83 12.95 -8.84 -15.11
CA VAL A 83 14.35 -9.29 -15.09
C VAL A 83 14.46 -10.47 -16.05
N LYS A 84 15.36 -10.39 -17.01
CA LYS A 84 15.57 -11.33 -18.14
C LYS A 84 15.89 -12.78 -17.74
N ASN A 85 15.35 -13.30 -16.67
CA ASN A 85 15.51 -14.67 -16.24
C ASN A 85 14.20 -15.43 -16.49
N ASP A 86 14.03 -15.94 -17.71
CA ASP A 86 12.84 -16.59 -18.20
C ASP A 86 12.45 -17.89 -17.46
N ALA A 87 13.24 -18.32 -16.50
CA ALA A 87 13.07 -19.60 -15.85
C ALA A 87 12.14 -19.57 -14.63
N GLU A 88 11.86 -18.42 -14.03
CA GLU A 88 11.06 -18.32 -12.82
C GLU A 88 9.72 -17.63 -13.08
N ARG A 89 8.65 -18.43 -13.05
CA ARG A 89 7.28 -17.91 -13.04
C ARG A 89 6.97 -17.38 -11.64
N ARG A 90 6.67 -16.08 -11.54
CA ARG A 90 6.28 -15.43 -10.29
C ARG A 90 4.80 -15.07 -10.34
N THR A 91 4.16 -15.18 -9.20
CA THR A 91 2.78 -14.72 -9.02
C THR A 91 2.77 -13.38 -8.28
N TYR A 92 1.64 -12.69 -8.31
CA TYR A 92 1.48 -11.47 -7.49
C TYR A 92 1.59 -11.78 -6.00
N ASP A 93 1.17 -12.97 -5.54
CA ASP A 93 1.35 -13.39 -4.17
C ASP A 93 2.84 -13.46 -3.78
N ASP A 94 3.70 -13.99 -4.67
CA ASP A 94 5.15 -14.01 -4.45
C ASP A 94 5.74 -12.61 -4.30
N ILE A 95 5.28 -11.65 -5.12
CA ILE A 95 5.72 -10.26 -5.06
C ILE A 95 5.41 -9.65 -3.70
N PHE A 96 4.20 -9.84 -3.19
CA PHE A 96 3.81 -9.32 -1.89
C PHE A 96 4.48 -10.06 -0.74
N TRP A 97 4.56 -11.36 -0.80
CA TRP A 97 5.18 -12.19 0.23
C TRP A 97 6.67 -11.89 0.40
N LYS A 98 7.40 -11.84 -0.70
CA LYS A 98 8.84 -11.51 -0.72
C LYS A 98 9.12 -10.00 -0.65
N ARG A 99 8.09 -9.19 -0.56
CA ARG A 99 8.17 -7.71 -0.54
C ARG A 99 8.98 -7.12 -1.70
N MET A 100 8.79 -7.64 -2.90
CA MET A 100 9.49 -7.23 -4.11
C MET A 100 8.85 -5.99 -4.75
N PHE A 101 8.64 -4.95 -3.94
CA PHE A 101 8.05 -3.68 -4.37
C PHE A 101 8.67 -2.52 -3.60
N SER A 102 8.64 -1.33 -4.18
CA SER A 102 9.01 -0.09 -3.51
C SER A 102 7.78 0.54 -2.88
N SER A 103 7.93 1.03 -1.65
CA SER A 103 6.84 1.68 -0.94
C SER A 103 7.37 2.77 -0.01
N THR A 104 6.50 3.75 0.27
CA THR A 104 6.72 4.78 1.29
C THR A 104 5.60 4.72 2.31
N ILE A 105 5.94 4.96 3.58
CA ILE A 105 4.95 5.02 4.65
C ILE A 105 4.20 6.35 4.55
N VAL A 106 2.88 6.29 4.39
CA VAL A 106 2.02 7.49 4.29
C VAL A 106 1.24 7.77 5.57
N LYS A 107 1.09 6.77 6.43
CA LYS A 107 0.35 6.86 7.69
C LYS A 107 0.80 5.77 8.64
N GLU A 108 0.88 6.09 9.91
CA GLU A 108 1.03 5.13 11.00
C GLU A 108 -0.12 5.28 12.00
N SER A 109 -0.35 4.28 12.85
CA SER A 109 -1.28 4.41 13.95
C SER A 109 -0.73 5.40 14.98
N ASN A 110 -1.42 6.49 15.19
CA ASN A 110 -1.10 7.51 16.19
C ASN A 110 -2.39 8.03 16.85
N VAL A 111 -2.24 8.79 17.94
CA VAL A 111 -3.37 9.29 18.73
C VAL A 111 -4.38 10.10 17.90
N MET A 112 -3.92 10.80 16.87
CA MET A 112 -4.76 11.64 16.00
C MET A 112 -5.15 10.95 14.69
N ASP A 113 -4.64 9.75 14.42
CA ASP A 113 -4.86 8.99 13.20
C ASP A 113 -4.62 9.79 11.90
N ARG A 114 -3.62 10.68 11.93
CA ARG A 114 -3.27 11.56 10.81
C ARG A 114 -2.28 10.89 9.85
N LYS A 115 -2.39 11.22 8.58
CA LYS A 115 -1.36 10.88 7.59
C LYS A 115 -0.10 11.70 7.84
N VAL A 116 1.07 11.16 7.45
CA VAL A 116 2.34 11.88 7.57
C VAL A 116 2.30 13.23 6.86
N ASN A 117 1.72 13.30 5.69
CA ASN A 117 1.60 14.54 4.92
C ASN A 117 0.53 15.52 5.44
N GLU A 118 -0.27 15.16 6.44
CA GLU A 118 -1.25 16.05 7.06
C GLU A 118 -0.62 16.95 8.12
N TYR A 119 0.46 16.51 8.76
CA TYR A 119 1.18 17.28 9.78
C TYR A 119 2.59 17.71 9.37
N MET A 120 3.07 17.22 8.23
CA MET A 120 4.35 17.60 7.61
C MET A 120 4.18 17.81 6.12
N VAL A 121 4.97 18.69 5.53
CA VAL A 121 4.87 19.09 4.13
C VAL A 121 6.17 18.83 3.38
N GLY A 122 6.07 18.32 2.14
CA GLY A 122 7.19 18.18 1.23
C GLY A 122 8.31 17.28 1.76
N LEU A 123 9.52 17.80 1.83
CA LEU A 123 10.70 17.05 2.28
C LEU A 123 10.57 16.53 3.72
N ASP A 124 9.94 17.30 4.59
CA ASP A 124 9.76 16.91 5.99
C ASP A 124 8.87 15.66 6.13
N ALA A 125 7.86 15.52 5.29
CA ALA A 125 7.02 14.32 5.26
C ALA A 125 7.81 13.08 4.81
N LEU A 126 8.71 13.21 3.85
CA LEU A 126 9.59 12.13 3.42
C LEU A 126 10.59 11.74 4.51
N LEU A 127 11.18 12.73 5.19
CA LEU A 127 12.11 12.49 6.31
C LEU A 127 11.41 11.80 7.47
N GLN A 128 10.16 12.17 7.77
CA GLN A 128 9.37 11.52 8.81
C GLN A 128 9.07 10.05 8.44
N ALA A 129 8.71 9.78 7.20
CA ALA A 129 8.48 8.41 6.73
C ALA A 129 9.75 7.55 6.85
N GLU A 130 10.91 8.09 6.50
CA GLU A 130 12.20 7.41 6.68
C GLU A 130 12.57 7.22 8.15
N SER A 131 12.25 8.19 9.02
CA SER A 131 12.44 8.09 10.48
C SER A 131 11.62 6.94 11.08
N ILE A 132 10.36 6.79 10.67
CA ILE A 132 9.49 5.68 11.10
C ILE A 132 10.09 4.33 10.67
N LYS A 133 10.59 4.22 9.45
CA LYS A 133 11.28 3.00 8.98
C LYS A 133 12.54 2.71 9.79
N ALA A 134 13.33 3.73 10.10
CA ALA A 134 14.53 3.60 10.92
C ALA A 134 14.21 3.17 12.36
N GLU A 135 13.15 3.67 12.96
CA GLU A 135 12.69 3.23 14.28
C GLU A 135 12.31 1.76 14.30
N ILE A 136 11.56 1.28 13.30
CA ILE A 136 11.21 -0.13 13.16
C ILE A 136 12.48 -0.99 13.03
N PHE A 137 13.42 -0.58 12.20
CA PHE A 137 14.70 -1.26 12.03
C PHE A 137 15.52 -1.32 13.33
N ASN A 138 15.60 -0.20 14.06
CA ASN A 138 16.35 -0.13 15.32
C ASN A 138 15.71 -1.01 16.40
N ILE A 139 14.41 -1.04 16.53
CA ILE A 139 13.69 -1.94 17.45
C ILE A 139 14.03 -3.40 17.14
N GLU A 140 14.02 -3.78 15.87
CA GLU A 140 14.41 -5.13 15.45
C GLU A 140 15.86 -5.44 15.84
N HIS A 141 16.78 -4.51 15.55
CA HIS A 141 18.21 -4.66 15.86
C HIS A 141 18.47 -4.78 17.37
N ASP A 142 17.86 -3.92 18.17
CA ASP A 142 17.99 -3.94 19.63
C ASP A 142 17.49 -5.25 20.27
N LEU A 143 16.49 -5.89 19.66
CA LEU A 143 15.98 -7.18 20.08
C LEU A 143 16.92 -8.35 19.79
N TRP A 144 17.83 -8.19 18.84
CA TRP A 144 18.84 -9.20 18.48
C TRP A 144 20.07 -9.17 19.40
N GLU A 145 20.34 -8.06 20.08
CA GLU A 145 21.48 -7.90 20.99
C GLU A 145 21.26 -8.50 22.38
N TYR A 146 20.08 -8.97 22.65
CA TYR A 146 19.71 -9.65 23.87
C TYR A 146 19.57 -11.16 23.59
#